data_2f4c94b8e4a0eade31ec2764ff301b43
#
_entry.id   2f4c94b8e4a0eade31ec2764ff301b43
#
_cell.length_a   1.000
_cell.length_b   1.000
_cell.length_c   1.000
_cell.angle_alpha   90.00
_cell.angle_beta   90.00
_cell.angle_gamma   90.00
#
_symmetry.space_group_name_H-M   'P 1'
#
loop_
_entity.id
_entity.type
_entity.pdbx_description
1 polymer ?
#
loop_
_entity_poly.entity_id
_entity_poly.type
_entity_poly.pdbx_seq_one_letter_code
_entity_poly.pdbx_strand_id
1 'polypeptide(L)'
;VLVGIASFFLLKDAPTLKPVKDGGFWHQFGSTFNFRRFAANRELALVFLTLCIFFIGYNCYFIHIMNWMNYTLGFTDPSLILGIPLLIAVAMSIPFIKIINNKKVPAVAAFATILSILGCLFVYFVVGNMQSSFDTENALNFAANWPCFVGIILVGIGYVVFMQAMTVWMKRLYPEEHRGQFEGIRIMFFVFFPMIAGPLLADPICRAFGEKVYQVVDNGNLIFVTAQRAGEMGYDISSIAEGYLPVNE
;
A
#
# COMPACT_ATOMS: atom_id res chain seq x y z
N VAL A 1 -17.15 -11.76 9.40
CA VAL A 1 -18.57 -11.84 9.81
C VAL A 1 -18.68 -12.17 11.30
N LEU A 2 -18.09 -13.27 11.79
CA LEU A 2 -18.20 -13.69 13.22
C LEU A 2 -17.71 -12.61 14.20
N VAL A 3 -16.56 -11.96 13.90
CA VAL A 3 -16.02 -10.88 14.72
C VAL A 3 -16.97 -9.66 14.74
N GLY A 4 -17.60 -9.34 13.60
CA GLY A 4 -18.57 -8.23 13.53
C GLY A 4 -19.82 -8.50 14.38
N ILE A 5 -20.34 -9.73 14.35
CA ILE A 5 -21.46 -10.13 15.18
C ILE A 5 -21.07 -10.09 16.67
N ALA A 6 -19.93 -10.66 17.01
CA ALA A 6 -19.42 -10.61 18.40
C ALA A 6 -19.23 -9.16 18.90
N SER A 7 -18.68 -8.27 18.05
CA SER A 7 -18.49 -6.86 18.39
C SER A 7 -19.81 -6.15 18.68
N PHE A 8 -20.88 -6.45 17.97
CA PHE A 8 -22.20 -5.86 18.21
C PHE A 8 -22.75 -6.16 19.60
N PHE A 9 -22.46 -7.36 20.15
CA PHE A 9 -22.90 -7.74 21.48
C PHE A 9 -21.93 -7.37 22.60
N LEU A 10 -20.63 -7.30 22.30
CA LEU A 10 -19.58 -7.07 23.31
C LEU A 10 -19.23 -5.59 23.48
N LEU A 11 -19.33 -4.78 22.42
CA LEU A 11 -19.00 -3.36 22.48
C LEU A 11 -20.19 -2.60 23.09
N LYS A 12 -19.93 -1.93 24.21
CA LYS A 12 -20.85 -0.98 24.82
C LYS A 12 -20.41 0.43 24.47
N ASP A 13 -21.38 1.28 24.17
CA ASP A 13 -21.11 2.70 23.95
C ASP A 13 -20.46 3.33 25.19
N ALA A 14 -19.50 4.22 24.96
CA ALA A 14 -18.87 4.93 26.06
C ALA A 14 -19.92 5.77 26.81
N PRO A 15 -19.93 5.76 28.16
CA PRO A 15 -20.94 6.47 28.95
C PRO A 15 -20.94 7.98 28.76
N THR A 16 -19.90 8.51 28.09
CA THR A 16 -19.76 9.94 27.74
C THR A 16 -20.37 10.28 26.38
N LEU A 17 -20.80 9.28 25.59
CA LEU A 17 -21.46 9.50 24.31
C LEU A 17 -22.87 10.09 24.51
N LYS A 18 -23.01 11.37 24.20
CA LYS A 18 -24.30 12.04 24.15
C LYS A 18 -24.82 12.00 22.74
N PRO A 19 -26.06 11.52 22.49
CA PRO A 19 -26.63 11.57 21.15
C PRO A 19 -26.77 13.03 20.71
N VAL A 20 -26.29 13.33 19.51
CA VAL A 20 -26.49 14.65 18.88
C VAL A 20 -27.97 14.77 18.51
N LYS A 21 -28.69 15.60 19.24
CA LYS A 21 -30.16 15.76 19.05
C LYS A 21 -30.54 16.70 17.91
N ASP A 22 -29.59 17.47 17.39
CA ASP A 22 -29.88 18.53 16.42
C ASP A 22 -29.45 18.12 15.01
N GLY A 23 -30.41 18.12 14.09
CA GLY A 23 -30.22 17.94 12.66
C GLY A 23 -30.51 16.52 12.15
N GLY A 24 -31.17 16.43 10.99
CA GLY A 24 -31.38 15.17 10.27
C GLY A 24 -30.05 14.56 9.79
N PHE A 25 -30.09 13.27 9.43
CA PHE A 25 -28.92 12.50 8.96
C PHE A 25 -28.03 13.26 7.95
N TRP A 26 -28.61 13.90 6.97
CA TRP A 26 -27.90 14.66 5.93
C TRP A 26 -27.20 15.90 6.46
N HIS A 27 -27.77 16.57 7.44
CA HIS A 27 -27.13 17.70 8.11
C HIS A 27 -25.94 17.25 8.95
N GLN A 28 -26.06 16.15 9.68
CA GLN A 28 -24.95 15.56 10.44
C GLN A 28 -23.86 15.06 9.52
N PHE A 29 -24.22 14.38 8.42
CA PHE A 29 -23.29 13.92 7.40
C PHE A 29 -22.52 15.10 6.77
N GLY A 30 -23.21 16.16 6.35
CA GLY A 30 -22.56 17.37 5.81
C GLY A 30 -21.69 18.10 6.81
N SER A 31 -22.08 18.12 8.09
CA SER A 31 -21.28 18.73 9.17
C SER A 31 -19.97 17.97 9.45
N THR A 32 -19.91 16.66 9.13
CA THR A 32 -18.71 15.83 9.26
C THR A 32 -17.59 16.30 8.33
N PHE A 33 -17.94 16.89 7.18
CA PHE A 33 -16.97 17.37 6.18
C PHE A 33 -16.70 18.88 6.29
N ASN A 34 -16.52 19.39 7.50
CA ASN A 34 -16.25 20.82 7.71
C ASN A 34 -14.79 21.19 7.37
N PHE A 35 -14.51 21.30 6.07
CA PHE A 35 -13.17 21.67 5.57
C PHE A 35 -12.67 23.03 6.03
N ARG A 36 -13.55 23.95 6.40
CA ARG A 36 -13.14 25.28 6.89
C ARG A 36 -12.42 25.18 8.24
N ARG A 37 -12.92 24.34 9.14
CA ARG A 37 -12.25 24.07 10.43
C ARG A 37 -10.95 23.29 10.26
N PHE A 38 -10.95 22.34 9.32
CA PHE A 38 -9.74 21.61 8.95
C PHE A 38 -8.64 22.53 8.44
N ALA A 39 -8.95 23.43 7.50
CA ALA A 39 -8.00 24.39 6.92
C ALA A 39 -7.51 25.43 7.95
N ALA A 40 -8.24 25.68 9.01
CA ALA A 40 -7.83 26.61 10.07
C ALA A 40 -6.61 26.11 10.88
N ASN A 41 -6.43 24.78 10.98
CA ASN A 41 -5.26 24.18 11.61
C ASN A 41 -4.23 23.75 10.55
N ARG A 42 -3.27 24.63 10.27
CA ARG A 42 -2.25 24.41 9.23
C ARG A 42 -1.42 23.14 9.45
N GLU A 43 -1.06 22.84 10.71
CA GLU A 43 -0.27 21.65 11.03
C GLU A 43 -1.06 20.39 10.71
N LEU A 44 -2.33 20.32 11.12
CA LEU A 44 -3.21 19.20 10.82
C LEU A 44 -3.40 19.03 9.31
N ALA A 45 -3.63 20.11 8.58
CA ALA A 45 -3.79 20.07 7.12
C ALA A 45 -2.53 19.53 6.42
N LEU A 46 -1.32 19.95 6.85
CA LEU A 46 -0.06 19.44 6.32
C LEU A 46 0.14 17.96 6.62
N VAL A 47 -0.21 17.50 7.82
CA VAL A 47 -0.14 16.08 8.20
C VAL A 47 -1.05 15.24 7.32
N PHE A 48 -2.29 15.69 7.07
CA PHE A 48 -3.21 14.99 6.17
C PHE A 48 -2.74 15.00 4.71
N LEU A 49 -2.19 16.12 4.25
CA LEU A 49 -1.63 16.21 2.90
C LEU A 49 -0.44 15.26 2.74
N THR A 50 0.46 15.22 3.71
CA THR A 50 1.60 14.29 3.71
C THR A 50 1.12 12.84 3.68
N LEU A 51 0.11 12.51 4.47
CA LEU A 51 -0.53 11.19 4.44
C LEU A 51 -1.10 10.87 3.06
N CYS A 52 -1.84 11.81 2.48
CA CYS A 52 -2.46 11.65 1.16
C CYS A 52 -1.40 11.38 0.07
N ILE A 53 -0.35 12.20 0.01
CA ILE A 53 0.74 12.06 -0.97
C ILE A 53 1.45 10.71 -0.82
N PHE A 54 1.75 10.31 0.41
CA PHE A 54 2.35 9.01 0.68
C PHE A 54 1.48 7.85 0.17
N PHE A 55 0.16 7.92 0.43
CA PHE A 55 -0.78 6.88 0.00
C PHE A 55 -1.07 6.90 -1.49
N ILE A 56 -0.99 8.06 -2.16
CA ILE A 56 -1.04 8.11 -3.63
C ILE A 56 0.14 7.32 -4.19
N GLY A 57 1.37 7.61 -3.73
CA GLY A 57 2.55 6.86 -4.15
C GLY A 57 2.46 5.37 -3.84
N TYR A 58 1.96 5.01 -2.65
CA TYR A 58 1.72 3.61 -2.27
C TYR A 58 0.73 2.91 -3.21
N ASN A 59 -0.40 3.54 -3.53
CA ASN A 59 -1.39 2.97 -4.42
C ASN A 59 -0.93 2.89 -5.88
N CYS A 60 0.04 3.69 -6.31
CA CYS A 60 0.62 3.57 -7.64
C CYS A 60 1.27 2.20 -7.87
N TYR A 61 2.01 1.68 -6.89
CA TYR A 61 2.70 0.40 -7.07
C TYR A 61 1.97 -0.80 -6.46
N PHE A 62 1.22 -0.59 -5.38
CA PHE A 62 0.62 -1.70 -4.62
C PHE A 62 -0.38 -2.53 -5.44
N ILE A 63 -1.12 -1.88 -6.34
CA ILE A 63 -2.10 -2.56 -7.21
C ILE A 63 -1.36 -3.46 -8.22
N HIS A 64 -0.19 -3.05 -8.67
CA HIS A 64 0.58 -3.73 -9.70
C HIS A 64 1.58 -4.76 -9.17
N ILE A 65 1.88 -4.75 -7.86
CA ILE A 65 2.94 -5.59 -7.28
C ILE A 65 2.68 -7.09 -7.46
N MET A 66 1.43 -7.52 -7.34
CA MET A 66 1.07 -8.94 -7.53
C MET A 66 1.27 -9.39 -8.97
N ASN A 67 0.86 -8.54 -9.91
CA ASN A 67 1.02 -8.81 -11.33
C ASN A 67 2.51 -8.82 -11.72
N TRP A 68 3.27 -7.85 -11.24
CA TRP A 68 4.71 -7.81 -11.45
C TRP A 68 5.42 -9.07 -10.91
N MET A 69 5.04 -9.55 -9.73
CA MET A 69 5.58 -10.79 -9.19
C MET A 69 5.20 -12.03 -10.00
N ASN A 70 3.95 -12.08 -10.48
CA ASN A 70 3.49 -13.19 -11.31
C ASN A 70 4.11 -13.19 -12.70
N TYR A 71 4.02 -12.03 -13.40
CA TYR A 71 4.30 -11.98 -14.84
C TYR A 71 5.77 -11.65 -15.14
N THR A 72 6.36 -10.74 -14.38
CA THR A 72 7.75 -10.34 -14.58
C THR A 72 8.73 -11.26 -13.84
N LEU A 73 8.53 -11.46 -12.52
CA LEU A 73 9.41 -12.33 -11.74
C LEU A 73 9.06 -13.82 -11.89
N GLY A 74 7.80 -14.12 -12.21
CA GLY A 74 7.33 -15.46 -12.52
C GLY A 74 7.04 -16.35 -11.33
N PHE A 75 6.80 -15.78 -10.18
CA PHE A 75 6.40 -16.60 -9.02
C PHE A 75 5.03 -17.22 -9.20
N THR A 76 4.93 -18.51 -8.93
CA THR A 76 3.65 -19.23 -8.94
C THR A 76 2.75 -18.82 -7.77
N ASP A 77 3.36 -18.59 -6.60
CA ASP A 77 2.69 -18.19 -5.35
C ASP A 77 3.25 -16.86 -4.79
N PRO A 78 2.94 -15.70 -5.41
CA PRO A 78 3.43 -14.40 -4.95
C PRO A 78 2.89 -14.01 -3.57
N SER A 79 1.76 -14.61 -3.14
CA SER A 79 1.16 -14.35 -1.83
C SER A 79 2.08 -14.71 -0.66
N LEU A 80 2.87 -15.78 -0.79
CA LEU A 80 3.83 -16.19 0.25
C LEU A 80 5.04 -15.26 0.29
N ILE A 81 5.54 -14.87 -0.89
CA ILE A 81 6.66 -13.92 -1.02
C ILE A 81 6.31 -12.55 -0.43
N LEU A 82 5.05 -12.13 -0.53
CA LEU A 82 4.58 -10.87 0.07
C LEU A 82 4.20 -11.03 1.55
N GLY A 83 3.47 -12.08 1.88
CA GLY A 83 2.86 -12.24 3.20
C GLY A 83 3.87 -12.42 4.33
N ILE A 84 4.86 -13.28 4.14
CA ILE A 84 5.86 -13.56 5.20
C ILE A 84 6.72 -12.33 5.51
N PRO A 85 7.32 -11.64 4.51
CA PRO A 85 8.09 -10.42 4.79
C PRO A 85 7.26 -9.31 5.42
N LEU A 86 5.98 -9.16 5.04
CA LEU A 86 5.10 -8.17 5.65
C LEU A 86 4.82 -8.49 7.12
N LEU A 87 4.63 -9.75 7.49
CA LEU A 87 4.51 -10.16 8.90
C LEU A 87 5.77 -9.84 9.69
N ILE A 88 6.95 -10.12 9.12
CA ILE A 88 8.25 -9.76 9.71
C ILE A 88 8.35 -8.24 9.87
N ALA A 89 7.97 -7.46 8.85
CA ALA A 89 7.98 -6.01 8.89
C ALA A 89 7.08 -5.45 10.00
N VAL A 90 5.89 -6.02 10.19
CA VAL A 90 4.99 -5.66 11.31
C VAL A 90 5.66 -5.95 12.65
N ALA A 91 6.25 -7.13 12.84
CA ALA A 91 6.95 -7.47 14.08
C ALA A 91 8.13 -6.52 14.34
N MET A 92 8.93 -6.20 13.31
CA MET A 92 10.06 -5.27 13.42
C MET A 92 9.62 -3.81 13.63
N SER A 93 8.38 -3.45 13.35
CA SER A 93 7.84 -2.11 13.61
C SER A 93 7.50 -1.85 15.08
N ILE A 94 7.31 -2.90 15.90
CA ILE A 94 6.87 -2.79 17.30
C ILE A 94 7.79 -1.89 18.15
N PRO A 95 9.12 -1.97 18.08
CA PRO A 95 10.01 -1.11 18.86
C PRO A 95 9.81 0.39 18.58
N PHE A 96 9.40 0.74 17.35
CA PHE A 96 9.19 2.15 16.97
C PHE A 96 8.01 2.79 17.70
N ILE A 97 7.04 2.01 18.20
CA ILE A 97 5.92 2.52 18.99
C ILE A 97 6.41 3.29 20.23
N LYS A 98 7.48 2.80 20.88
CA LYS A 98 8.07 3.49 22.04
C LYS A 98 8.72 4.81 21.66
N ILE A 99 9.35 4.89 20.49
CA ILE A 99 10.01 6.09 19.98
C ILE A 99 8.98 7.14 19.56
N ILE A 100 7.88 6.72 18.96
CA ILE A 100 6.78 7.59 18.50
C ILE A 100 6.13 8.31 19.70
N ASN A 101 6.04 7.68 20.86
CA ASN A 101 5.46 8.30 22.06
C ASN A 101 6.28 9.46 22.61
N ASN A 102 7.55 9.62 22.27
CA ASN A 102 8.50 10.58 22.84
C ASN A 102 8.69 11.86 22.01
N LYS A 103 7.64 12.55 21.58
CA LYS A 103 7.71 13.85 20.85
C LYS A 103 8.54 13.86 19.53
N LYS A 104 9.04 12.72 19.06
CA LYS A 104 9.87 12.61 17.85
C LYS A 104 9.09 12.14 16.63
N VAL A 105 7.77 12.34 16.63
CA VAL A 105 6.87 11.82 15.59
C VAL A 105 7.26 12.25 14.18
N PRO A 106 7.56 13.55 13.91
CA PRO A 106 7.95 13.98 12.56
C PRO A 106 9.24 13.31 12.07
N ALA A 107 10.22 13.18 12.97
CA ALA A 107 11.49 12.54 12.64
C ALA A 107 11.31 11.05 12.32
N VAL A 108 10.44 10.35 13.07
CA VAL A 108 10.12 8.94 12.81
C VAL A 108 9.37 8.80 11.49
N ALA A 109 8.43 9.69 11.17
CA ALA A 109 7.73 9.69 9.89
C ALA A 109 8.70 9.92 8.71
N ALA A 110 9.62 10.89 8.84
CA ALA A 110 10.65 11.14 7.83
C ALA A 110 11.59 9.94 7.65
N PHE A 111 12.07 9.34 8.75
CA PHE A 111 12.86 8.12 8.70
C PHE A 111 12.13 6.97 8.00
N ALA A 112 10.86 6.75 8.32
CA ALA A 112 10.05 5.72 7.71
C ALA A 112 9.85 5.93 6.20
N THR A 113 9.67 7.19 5.77
CA THR A 113 9.59 7.55 4.35
C THR A 113 10.91 7.28 3.64
N ILE A 114 12.04 7.67 4.23
CA ILE A 114 13.38 7.39 3.66
C ILE A 114 13.60 5.88 3.55
N LEU A 115 13.21 5.11 4.57
CA LEU A 115 13.34 3.65 4.55
C LEU A 115 12.49 3.02 3.44
N SER A 116 11.27 3.52 3.22
CA SER A 116 10.43 3.08 2.11
C SER A 116 11.06 3.38 0.75
N ILE A 117 11.64 4.57 0.57
CA ILE A 117 12.34 4.95 -0.66
C ILE A 117 13.54 4.02 -0.90
N LEU A 118 14.36 3.78 0.12
CA LEU A 118 15.49 2.86 0.03
C LEU A 118 15.04 1.43 -0.30
N GLY A 119 13.93 0.98 0.28
CA GLY A 119 13.33 -0.30 -0.05
C GLY A 119 12.89 -0.39 -1.50
N CYS A 120 12.22 0.64 -2.03
CA CYS A 120 11.82 0.70 -3.45
C CYS A 120 13.04 0.73 -4.38
N LEU A 121 14.07 1.51 -4.05
CA LEU A 121 15.32 1.53 -4.83
C LEU A 121 16.04 0.16 -4.79
N PHE A 122 16.05 -0.50 -3.65
CA PHE A 122 16.60 -1.85 -3.53
C PHE A 122 15.84 -2.85 -4.41
N VAL A 123 14.51 -2.81 -4.40
CA VAL A 123 13.68 -3.64 -5.28
C VAL A 123 14.01 -3.37 -6.73
N TYR A 124 14.07 -2.10 -7.14
CA TYR A 124 14.35 -1.72 -8.51
C TYR A 124 15.74 -2.18 -8.97
N PHE A 125 16.81 -1.87 -8.21
CA PHE A 125 18.18 -2.15 -8.62
C PHE A 125 18.63 -3.58 -8.37
N VAL A 126 18.17 -4.22 -7.30
CA VAL A 126 18.65 -5.57 -6.93
C VAL A 126 17.70 -6.63 -7.45
N VAL A 127 16.42 -6.54 -7.10
CA VAL A 127 15.43 -7.55 -7.52
C VAL A 127 15.23 -7.52 -9.02
N GLY A 128 15.13 -6.33 -9.63
CA GLY A 128 14.98 -6.18 -11.07
C GLY A 128 16.14 -6.78 -11.89
N ASN A 129 17.37 -6.73 -11.37
CA ASN A 129 18.54 -7.29 -12.06
C ASN A 129 18.79 -8.78 -11.77
N MET A 130 18.12 -9.38 -10.81
CA MET A 130 18.30 -10.77 -10.38
C MET A 130 17.15 -11.70 -10.80
N GLN A 131 16.31 -11.28 -11.72
CA GLN A 131 15.08 -12.01 -12.13
C GLN A 131 15.33 -13.49 -12.49
N SER A 132 16.40 -13.78 -13.21
CA SER A 132 16.76 -15.14 -13.63
C SER A 132 17.30 -16.04 -12.51
N SER A 133 17.58 -15.48 -11.33
CA SER A 133 18.20 -16.20 -10.21
C SER A 133 17.20 -16.68 -9.16
N PHE A 134 15.92 -16.33 -9.30
CA PHE A 134 14.90 -16.67 -8.32
C PHE A 134 14.37 -18.09 -8.51
N ASP A 135 14.10 -18.75 -7.38
CA ASP A 135 13.35 -20.01 -7.36
C ASP A 135 11.85 -19.68 -7.38
N THR A 136 11.27 -19.68 -8.59
CA THR A 136 9.90 -19.25 -8.82
C THR A 136 8.86 -20.31 -8.44
N GLU A 137 9.27 -21.58 -8.36
CA GLU A 137 8.40 -22.67 -7.97
C GLU A 137 8.30 -22.79 -6.45
N ASN A 138 9.43 -22.58 -5.74
CA ASN A 138 9.46 -22.63 -4.30
C ASN A 138 9.65 -21.22 -3.69
N ALA A 139 8.53 -20.54 -3.46
CA ALA A 139 8.50 -19.22 -2.85
C ALA A 139 9.27 -19.13 -1.50
N LEU A 140 9.36 -20.24 -0.76
CA LEU A 140 10.00 -20.32 0.55
C LEU A 140 11.50 -20.64 0.48
N ASN A 141 12.09 -20.72 -0.70
CA ASN A 141 13.54 -20.85 -0.84
C ASN A 141 14.24 -19.53 -0.50
N PHE A 142 14.48 -19.31 0.79
CA PHE A 142 15.09 -18.07 1.30
C PHE A 142 16.49 -17.83 0.73
N ALA A 143 17.22 -18.87 0.36
CA ALA A 143 18.58 -18.72 -0.17
C ALA A 143 18.57 -18.11 -1.59
N ALA A 144 17.61 -18.48 -2.43
CA ALA A 144 17.46 -17.93 -3.77
C ALA A 144 16.68 -16.60 -3.75
N ASN A 145 15.61 -16.51 -2.95
CA ASN A 145 14.64 -15.42 -3.00
C ASN A 145 14.91 -14.30 -1.96
N TRP A 146 16.08 -14.32 -1.27
CA TRP A 146 16.41 -13.33 -0.23
C TRP A 146 16.27 -11.87 -0.67
N PRO A 147 16.56 -11.46 -1.93
CA PRO A 147 16.44 -10.06 -2.31
C PRO A 147 15.01 -9.58 -2.28
N CYS A 148 14.04 -10.42 -2.72
CA CYS A 148 12.62 -10.11 -2.64
C CYS A 148 12.19 -9.93 -1.18
N PHE A 149 12.61 -10.83 -0.28
CA PHE A 149 12.30 -10.73 1.15
C PHE A 149 12.83 -9.45 1.76
N VAL A 150 14.10 -9.12 1.53
CA VAL A 150 14.74 -7.91 2.07
C VAL A 150 14.04 -6.65 1.54
N GLY A 151 13.80 -6.58 0.24
CA GLY A 151 13.12 -5.42 -0.36
C GLY A 151 11.73 -5.18 0.22
N ILE A 152 10.92 -6.24 0.34
CA ILE A 152 9.57 -6.15 0.88
C ILE A 152 9.59 -5.82 2.38
N ILE A 153 10.54 -6.36 3.16
CA ILE A 153 10.70 -6.02 4.58
C ILE A 153 11.03 -4.53 4.74
N LEU A 154 11.95 -3.99 3.95
CA LEU A 154 12.33 -2.57 4.03
C LEU A 154 11.15 -1.65 3.71
N VAL A 155 10.44 -1.90 2.61
CA VAL A 155 9.23 -1.15 2.24
C VAL A 155 8.15 -1.31 3.30
N GLY A 156 7.93 -2.54 3.78
CA GLY A 156 6.92 -2.87 4.77
C GLY A 156 7.16 -2.20 6.13
N ILE A 157 8.39 -2.21 6.63
CA ILE A 157 8.73 -1.49 7.88
C ILE A 157 8.46 0.00 7.69
N GLY A 158 8.95 0.58 6.59
CA GLY A 158 8.73 1.99 6.28
C GLY A 158 7.25 2.35 6.26
N TYR A 159 6.43 1.54 5.57
CA TYR A 159 4.99 1.72 5.52
C TYR A 159 4.32 1.65 6.90
N VAL A 160 4.58 0.59 7.67
CA VAL A 160 3.93 0.38 8.98
C VAL A 160 4.34 1.45 9.99
N VAL A 161 5.63 1.79 10.05
CA VAL A 161 6.14 2.82 10.97
C VAL A 161 5.62 4.21 10.59
N PHE A 162 5.54 4.53 9.29
CA PHE A 162 4.93 5.77 8.81
C PHE A 162 3.47 5.87 9.23
N MET A 163 2.69 4.81 9.04
CA MET A 163 1.29 4.76 9.44
C MET A 163 1.08 4.95 10.93
N GLN A 164 1.91 4.30 11.74
CA GLN A 164 1.86 4.47 13.20
C GLN A 164 2.17 5.91 13.60
N ALA A 165 3.24 6.49 13.04
CA ALA A 165 3.66 7.86 13.32
C ALA A 165 2.58 8.86 12.93
N MET A 166 2.06 8.80 11.71
CA MET A 166 1.03 9.72 11.21
C MET A 166 -0.27 9.60 11.98
N THR A 167 -0.69 8.38 12.34
CA THR A 167 -1.89 8.16 13.15
C THR A 167 -1.76 8.80 14.53
N VAL A 168 -0.62 8.65 15.20
CA VAL A 168 -0.38 9.27 16.51
C VAL A 168 -0.33 10.79 16.37
N TRP A 169 0.34 11.32 15.33
CA TRP A 169 0.45 12.75 15.10
C TRP A 169 -0.93 13.40 14.89
N MET A 170 -1.73 12.84 13.98
CA MET A 170 -3.10 13.32 13.75
C MET A 170 -3.95 13.32 15.01
N LYS A 171 -3.95 12.21 15.76
CA LYS A 171 -4.75 12.09 16.99
C LYS A 171 -4.37 13.10 18.09
N ARG A 172 -3.11 13.55 18.11
CA ARG A 172 -2.66 14.62 19.03
C ARG A 172 -3.16 16.00 18.62
N LEU A 173 -3.40 16.21 17.32
CA LEU A 173 -3.85 17.49 16.77
C LEU A 173 -5.38 17.60 16.73
N TYR A 174 -6.12 16.50 16.94
CA TYR A 174 -7.58 16.53 16.93
C TYR A 174 -8.14 17.30 18.12
N PRO A 175 -9.02 18.28 17.89
CA PRO A 175 -9.83 18.86 18.96
C PRO A 175 -10.72 17.78 19.59
N GLU A 176 -10.77 17.74 20.93
CA GLU A 176 -11.50 16.67 21.65
C GLU A 176 -13.00 16.62 21.30
N GLU A 177 -13.63 17.79 21.11
CA GLU A 177 -15.05 17.93 20.82
C GLU A 177 -15.46 17.42 19.43
N HIS A 178 -14.53 17.30 18.48
CA HIS A 178 -14.80 17.03 17.06
C HIS A 178 -14.05 15.82 16.49
N ARG A 179 -13.54 14.94 17.33
CA ARG A 179 -12.72 13.79 16.89
C ARG A 179 -13.38 12.97 15.79
N GLY A 180 -14.69 12.71 15.90
CA GLY A 180 -15.43 11.94 14.88
C GLY A 180 -15.46 12.60 13.50
N GLN A 181 -15.57 13.94 13.44
CA GLN A 181 -15.55 14.67 12.17
C GLN A 181 -14.18 14.57 11.49
N PHE A 182 -13.09 14.67 12.24
CA PHE A 182 -11.74 14.55 11.71
C PHE A 182 -11.40 13.12 11.25
N GLU A 183 -11.97 12.09 11.88
CA GLU A 183 -11.83 10.73 11.38
C GLU A 183 -12.53 10.53 10.02
N GLY A 184 -13.68 11.18 9.78
CA GLY A 184 -14.32 11.19 8.46
C GLY A 184 -13.43 11.86 7.39
N ILE A 185 -12.86 13.02 7.70
CA ILE A 185 -11.91 13.71 6.80
C ILE A 185 -10.66 12.84 6.57
N ARG A 186 -10.16 12.16 7.61
CA ARG A 186 -9.04 11.24 7.49
C ARG A 186 -9.28 10.17 6.43
N ILE A 187 -10.45 9.54 6.42
CA ILE A 187 -10.80 8.51 5.43
C ILE A 187 -10.72 9.07 4.01
N MET A 188 -11.11 10.32 3.79
CA MET A 188 -10.99 10.95 2.47
C MET A 188 -9.52 11.09 2.03
N PHE A 189 -8.64 11.59 2.90
CA PHE A 189 -7.23 11.77 2.57
C PHE A 189 -6.42 10.49 2.57
N PHE A 190 -6.83 9.50 3.34
CA PHE A 190 -6.15 8.23 3.49
C PHE A 190 -6.57 7.18 2.46
N VAL A 191 -7.86 7.17 2.09
CA VAL A 191 -8.44 6.13 1.23
C VAL A 191 -8.94 6.73 -0.08
N PHE A 192 -9.90 7.65 0.00
CA PHE A 192 -10.66 8.10 -1.18
C PHE A 192 -9.76 8.75 -2.24
N PHE A 193 -9.04 9.82 -1.88
CA PHE A 193 -8.16 10.50 -2.83
C PHE A 193 -7.02 9.61 -3.34
N PRO A 194 -6.29 8.86 -2.49
CA PRO A 194 -5.24 7.97 -2.94
C PRO A 194 -5.71 6.83 -3.84
N MET A 195 -6.87 6.24 -3.58
CA MET A 195 -7.41 5.16 -4.41
C MET A 195 -7.85 5.62 -5.80
N ILE A 196 -8.17 6.90 -5.95
CA ILE A 196 -8.48 7.48 -7.27
C ILE A 196 -7.19 7.95 -7.95
N ALA A 197 -6.40 8.77 -7.26
CA ALA A 197 -5.21 9.41 -7.83
C ALA A 197 -4.07 8.40 -8.09
N GLY A 198 -3.90 7.37 -7.25
CA GLY A 198 -2.86 6.37 -7.42
C GLY A 198 -2.93 5.66 -8.77
N PRO A 199 -4.03 4.96 -9.10
CA PRO A 199 -4.18 4.30 -10.40
C PRO A 199 -4.12 5.26 -11.59
N LEU A 200 -4.71 6.46 -11.46
CA LEU A 200 -4.68 7.47 -12.54
C LEU A 200 -3.26 7.95 -12.85
N LEU A 201 -2.37 8.00 -11.85
CA LEU A 201 -0.97 8.34 -12.05
C LEU A 201 -0.14 7.12 -12.46
N ALA A 202 -0.49 5.94 -11.98
CA ALA A 202 0.21 4.70 -12.30
C ALA A 202 0.06 4.31 -13.77
N ASP A 203 -1.15 4.40 -14.33
CA ASP A 203 -1.44 3.97 -15.71
C ASP A 203 -0.53 4.64 -16.77
N PRO A 204 -0.38 5.98 -16.82
CA PRO A 204 0.53 6.59 -17.80
C PRO A 204 2.00 6.27 -17.54
N ILE A 205 2.41 6.06 -16.28
CA ILE A 205 3.78 5.67 -15.94
C ILE A 205 4.05 4.24 -16.40
N CYS A 206 3.14 3.31 -16.11
CA CYS A 206 3.25 1.93 -16.57
C CYS A 206 3.26 1.83 -18.11
N ARG A 207 2.44 2.62 -18.80
CA ARG A 207 2.45 2.66 -20.28
C ARG A 207 3.74 3.22 -20.86
N ALA A 208 4.38 4.18 -20.17
CA ALA A 208 5.59 4.82 -20.66
C ALA A 208 6.86 4.02 -20.37
N PHE A 209 6.92 3.34 -19.23
CA PHE A 209 8.14 2.70 -18.70
C PHE A 209 7.99 1.20 -18.42
N GLY A 210 6.76 0.66 -18.47
CA GLY A 210 6.51 -0.74 -18.18
C GLY A 210 6.88 -1.67 -19.34
N GLU A 211 7.07 -2.93 -19.04
CA GLU A 211 7.32 -3.97 -20.02
C GLU A 211 6.02 -4.46 -20.65
N LYS A 212 6.07 -4.84 -21.92
CA LYS A 212 4.93 -5.47 -22.60
C LYS A 212 4.79 -6.91 -22.15
N VAL A 213 3.58 -7.30 -21.81
CA VAL A 213 3.22 -8.66 -21.45
C VAL A 213 2.45 -9.32 -22.60
N TYR A 214 2.82 -10.54 -22.91
CA TYR A 214 2.23 -11.32 -24.00
C TYR A 214 1.38 -12.46 -23.42
N GLN A 215 0.24 -12.68 -24.03
CA GLN A 215 -0.63 -13.78 -23.65
C GLN A 215 -0.20 -15.05 -24.40
N VAL A 216 0.20 -16.08 -23.67
CA VAL A 216 0.59 -17.39 -24.22
C VAL A 216 -0.27 -18.48 -23.63
N VAL A 217 -0.41 -19.59 -24.35
CA VAL A 217 -1.12 -20.78 -23.89
C VAL A 217 -0.10 -21.81 -23.46
N ASP A 218 0.01 -22.06 -22.16
CA ASP A 218 0.85 -23.11 -21.60
C ASP A 218 -0.02 -24.21 -20.96
N ASN A 219 0.19 -25.45 -21.41
CA ASN A 219 -0.58 -26.64 -20.96
C ASN A 219 -2.12 -26.42 -20.94
N GLY A 220 -2.64 -25.65 -21.91
CA GLY A 220 -4.07 -25.37 -22.02
C GLY A 220 -4.55 -24.22 -21.14
N ASN A 221 -3.68 -23.61 -20.34
CA ASN A 221 -3.96 -22.43 -19.55
C ASN A 221 -3.43 -21.16 -20.24
N LEU A 222 -4.23 -20.10 -20.20
CA LEU A 222 -3.78 -18.76 -20.64
C LEU A 222 -2.93 -18.16 -19.54
N ILE A 223 -1.66 -17.89 -19.86
CA ILE A 223 -0.73 -17.20 -18.96
C ILE A 223 -0.22 -15.92 -19.62
N PHE A 224 0.18 -14.95 -18.81
CA PHE A 224 0.79 -13.71 -19.28
C PHE A 224 2.27 -13.72 -18.92
N VAL A 225 3.13 -13.46 -19.89
CA VAL A 225 4.59 -13.49 -19.71
C VAL A 225 5.24 -12.31 -20.41
N THR A 226 6.38 -11.85 -19.90
CA THR A 226 7.21 -10.85 -20.58
C THR A 226 7.88 -11.43 -21.82
N ALA A 227 8.36 -10.57 -22.71
CA ALA A 227 9.07 -11.01 -23.90
C ALA A 227 10.27 -11.91 -23.60
N GLN A 228 11.04 -11.57 -22.55
CA GLN A 228 12.19 -12.36 -22.12
C GLN A 228 11.76 -13.76 -21.68
N ARG A 229 10.74 -13.85 -20.83
CA ARG A 229 10.25 -15.11 -20.30
C ARG A 229 9.58 -15.97 -21.36
N ALA A 230 8.86 -15.38 -22.31
CA ALA A 230 8.33 -16.08 -23.46
C ALA A 230 9.45 -16.75 -24.28
N GLY A 231 10.56 -16.05 -24.48
CA GLY A 231 11.75 -16.57 -25.13
C GLY A 231 12.40 -17.73 -24.35
N GLU A 232 12.52 -17.61 -23.02
CA GLU A 232 13.02 -18.68 -22.13
C GLU A 232 12.12 -19.94 -22.18
N MET A 233 10.82 -19.76 -22.34
CA MET A 233 9.83 -20.84 -22.48
C MET A 233 9.75 -21.39 -23.92
N GLY A 234 10.52 -20.84 -24.86
CA GLY A 234 10.56 -21.29 -26.26
C GLY A 234 9.41 -20.79 -27.14
N TYR A 235 8.66 -19.79 -26.71
CA TYR A 235 7.61 -19.17 -27.50
C TYR A 235 8.20 -18.12 -28.46
N ASP A 236 7.82 -18.22 -29.74
CA ASP A 236 8.18 -17.19 -30.73
C ASP A 236 7.19 -16.02 -30.64
N ILE A 237 7.66 -14.91 -30.10
CA ILE A 237 6.86 -13.70 -29.88
C ILE A 237 6.36 -13.10 -31.21
N SER A 238 7.08 -13.32 -32.31
CA SER A 238 6.67 -12.83 -33.63
C SER A 238 5.41 -13.51 -34.16
N SER A 239 5.09 -14.69 -33.67
CA SER A 239 3.91 -15.48 -34.04
C SER A 239 2.72 -15.26 -33.09
N ILE A 240 2.94 -14.64 -31.94
CA ILE A 240 1.89 -14.31 -30.99
C ILE A 240 1.15 -13.10 -31.54
N ALA A 241 -0.06 -13.32 -32.05
CA ALA A 241 -0.93 -12.22 -32.44
C ALA A 241 -0.96 -11.20 -31.29
N GLU A 242 -0.75 -9.92 -31.60
CA GLU A 242 -0.87 -8.82 -30.63
C GLU A 242 -2.31 -8.76 -30.09
N GLY A 243 -2.64 -9.71 -29.26
CA GLY A 243 -3.87 -9.76 -28.46
C GLY A 243 -3.67 -8.82 -27.28
N TYR A 244 -3.96 -7.58 -27.54
CA TYR A 244 -3.84 -6.49 -26.59
C TYR A 244 -4.66 -6.74 -25.32
N LEU A 245 -4.00 -7.08 -24.26
CA LEU A 245 -4.20 -6.38 -23.01
C LEU A 245 -2.86 -5.69 -22.75
N PRO A 246 -2.75 -4.37 -22.96
CA PRO A 246 -1.59 -3.63 -22.53
C PRO A 246 -1.61 -3.54 -21.02
N VAL A 247 -1.19 -4.60 -20.36
CA VAL A 247 -0.68 -4.51 -19.01
C VAL A 247 0.78 -4.15 -19.21
N ASN A 248 1.04 -2.89 -19.46
CA ASN A 248 2.36 -2.32 -19.31
C ASN A 248 2.60 -2.29 -17.81
N GLU A 249 3.31 -3.24 -17.30
CA GLU A 249 3.81 -3.26 -15.93
C GLU A 249 5.28 -2.93 -15.87
#